data_6f7ffcc41f0043ffb9c12a2775515766
#
_entry.id   6f7ffcc41f0043ffb9c12a2775515766
#
_cell.length_a   1.000
_cell.length_b   1.000
_cell.length_c   1.000
_cell.angle_alpha   90.00
_cell.angle_beta   90.00
_cell.angle_gamma   90.00
#
_symmetry.space_group_name_H-M   'P 1'
#
loop_
_entity.id
_entity.type
_entity.pdbx_description
1 polymer ?
#
loop_
_entity_poly.entity_id
_entity_poly.type
_entity_poly.pdbx_seq_one_letter_code
_entity_poly.pdbx_strand_id
1 'polypeptide(L)'
;LVGIYSSLPPIATVAFWFQQDFMSDDAYCQDSWQGSREIGEWQTNSSSWGPNAKWTQQYQTIIRANTFLLNLEKATASEETKKQMAGEAKFLRAYAYSDLITFFGDVPLILGDQTLETAKVPRDSKEKVLNAIIQDLNDAAAVLPESYSGSDVGRATKGAALAQKCRILLYNEKWTEAAEAAKQVMDLNVYSLYPDYGMTFDESNENNCEVIFDIQYIKNSQAQPWPSARLSFVDWPTPNVTADMIDS
;
A
#
# COMPACT_ATOMS: atom_id res chain seq x y z
N LEU A 1 4.75 1.34 16.67
CA LEU A 1 3.78 0.92 15.66
C LEU A 1 3.23 2.12 14.88
N VAL A 2 2.73 3.18 15.55
CA VAL A 2 2.20 4.40 14.90
C VAL A 2 3.21 4.97 13.88
N GLY A 3 4.51 4.96 14.18
CA GLY A 3 5.55 5.41 13.26
C GLY A 3 5.66 4.58 11.97
N ILE A 4 5.16 3.34 11.93
CA ILE A 4 5.10 2.54 10.71
C ILE A 4 3.89 3.01 9.89
N TYR A 5 2.71 3.13 10.50
CA TYR A 5 1.52 3.67 9.81
C TYR A 5 1.77 5.07 9.23
N SER A 6 2.45 5.95 9.98
CA SER A 6 2.78 7.30 9.51
C SER A 6 3.77 7.33 8.35
N SER A 7 4.41 6.22 8.02
CA SER A 7 5.27 6.08 6.84
C SER A 7 4.53 5.53 5.61
N LEU A 8 3.27 5.14 5.74
CA LEU A 8 2.43 4.88 4.58
C LEU A 8 2.31 6.16 3.75
N PRO A 9 2.06 6.08 2.44
CA PRO A 9 2.30 7.17 1.51
C PRO A 9 1.81 8.53 2.01
N PRO A 10 2.70 9.48 2.29
CA PRO A 10 2.31 10.85 2.59
C PRO A 10 1.88 11.58 1.31
N ILE A 11 1.26 12.72 1.50
CA ILE A 11 0.75 13.62 0.46
C ILE A 11 1.73 13.89 -0.68
N ALA A 12 3.03 13.99 -0.39
CA ALA A 12 4.05 14.22 -1.39
C ALA A 12 4.11 13.11 -2.47
N THR A 13 3.53 11.94 -2.19
CA THR A 13 3.39 10.82 -3.11
C THR A 13 1.99 10.70 -3.72
N VAL A 14 1.07 11.61 -3.43
CA VAL A 14 -0.25 11.68 -4.11
C VAL A 14 -0.08 11.90 -5.60
N ALA A 15 0.90 12.67 -6.02
CA ALA A 15 1.28 12.77 -7.43
C ALA A 15 1.53 11.39 -8.06
N PHE A 16 1.93 10.42 -7.25
CA PHE A 16 2.20 9.06 -7.70
C PHE A 16 0.93 8.26 -8.07
N TRP A 17 -0.24 8.60 -7.54
CA TRP A 17 -1.50 7.97 -7.95
C TRP A 17 -1.87 8.35 -9.37
N PHE A 18 -1.79 9.62 -9.71
CA PHE A 18 -2.00 10.06 -11.09
C PHE A 18 -0.98 9.46 -12.04
N GLN A 19 0.25 9.31 -11.56
CA GLN A 19 1.33 8.75 -12.38
C GLN A 19 1.09 7.28 -12.74
N GLN A 20 0.31 6.53 -11.97
CA GLN A 20 -0.08 5.16 -12.33
C GLN A 20 -1.02 5.15 -13.54
N ASP A 21 -1.98 6.07 -13.59
CA ASP A 21 -2.90 6.19 -14.72
C ASP A 21 -2.16 6.59 -16.00
N PHE A 22 -1.08 7.39 -15.89
CA PHE A 22 -0.24 7.74 -17.03
C PHE A 22 0.63 6.57 -17.55
N MET A 23 0.71 5.47 -16.84
CA MET A 23 1.37 4.24 -17.31
C MET A 23 0.44 3.35 -18.13
N SER A 24 -0.82 3.73 -18.26
CA SER A 24 -1.84 3.06 -19.05
C SER A 24 -2.30 3.96 -20.21
N ASP A 25 -3.31 3.53 -20.94
CA ASP A 25 -3.99 4.28 -21.99
C ASP A 25 -5.14 5.15 -21.46
N ASP A 26 -5.41 5.11 -20.15
CA ASP A 26 -6.52 5.84 -19.52
C ASP A 26 -6.26 7.35 -19.41
N ALA A 27 -5.01 7.75 -19.12
CA ALA A 27 -4.68 9.14 -18.90
C ALA A 27 -3.33 9.55 -19.50
N TYR A 28 -3.23 10.85 -19.80
CA TYR A 28 -2.01 11.47 -20.34
C TYR A 28 -1.70 12.77 -19.61
N CYS A 29 -0.43 13.05 -19.37
CA CYS A 29 0.04 14.31 -18.80
C CYS A 29 0.95 15.06 -19.76
N GLN A 30 0.57 16.28 -20.13
CA GLN A 30 1.40 17.16 -20.99
C GLN A 30 2.56 17.81 -20.24
N ASP A 31 2.41 17.95 -18.92
CA ASP A 31 3.39 18.65 -18.10
C ASP A 31 4.46 17.67 -17.58
N SER A 32 5.70 18.16 -17.53
CA SER A 32 6.83 17.43 -16.93
C SER A 32 6.87 17.52 -15.40
N TRP A 33 5.82 18.05 -14.77
CA TRP A 33 5.78 18.21 -13.33
C TRP A 33 5.99 16.87 -12.60
N GLN A 34 7.01 16.83 -11.76
CA GLN A 34 7.43 15.63 -11.03
C GLN A 34 7.69 14.38 -11.92
N GLY A 35 8.02 14.58 -13.19
CA GLY A 35 8.28 13.49 -14.11
C GLY A 35 7.02 12.78 -14.62
N SER A 36 5.85 13.39 -14.51
CA SER A 36 4.59 12.78 -14.91
C SER A 36 4.55 12.48 -16.41
N ARG A 37 5.02 13.41 -17.24
CA ARG A 37 5.13 13.21 -18.68
C ARG A 37 6.09 12.07 -19.04
N GLU A 38 7.27 12.06 -18.43
CA GLU A 38 8.30 11.06 -18.67
C GLU A 38 7.82 9.65 -18.25
N ILE A 39 6.93 9.55 -17.26
CA ILE A 39 6.29 8.28 -16.88
C ILE A 39 5.35 7.81 -17.98
N GLY A 40 4.45 8.65 -18.47
CA GLY A 40 3.54 8.32 -19.57
C GLY A 40 4.26 7.99 -20.88
N GLU A 41 5.38 8.65 -21.14
CA GLU A 41 6.22 8.42 -22.33
C GLU A 41 7.25 7.27 -22.13
N TRP A 42 7.24 6.56 -21.00
CA TRP A 42 8.18 5.48 -20.65
C TRP A 42 9.67 5.91 -20.70
N GLN A 43 9.95 7.18 -20.39
CA GLN A 43 11.29 7.76 -20.42
C GLN A 43 11.93 7.86 -19.03
N THR A 44 11.37 7.15 -18.03
CA THR A 44 11.89 7.19 -16.68
C THR A 44 13.19 6.42 -16.51
N ASN A 45 14.00 6.86 -15.54
CA ASN A 45 15.22 6.19 -15.13
C ASN A 45 15.35 6.19 -13.60
N SER A 46 16.43 5.63 -13.06
CA SER A 46 16.65 5.51 -11.61
C SER A 46 16.77 6.86 -10.87
N SER A 47 16.99 7.95 -11.60
CA SER A 47 17.06 9.30 -11.02
C SER A 47 15.75 10.08 -11.16
N SER A 48 14.77 9.53 -11.88
CA SER A 48 13.45 10.16 -12.04
C SER A 48 12.74 10.23 -10.69
N TRP A 49 12.11 11.37 -10.42
CA TRP A 49 11.54 11.67 -9.10
C TRP A 49 10.51 10.63 -8.64
N GLY A 50 9.56 10.24 -9.48
CA GLY A 50 8.49 9.31 -9.13
C GLY A 50 9.01 7.94 -8.66
N PRO A 51 9.74 7.19 -9.50
CA PRO A 51 10.33 5.92 -9.13
C PRO A 51 11.23 6.00 -7.89
N ASN A 52 12.06 7.05 -7.79
CA ASN A 52 12.95 7.23 -6.65
C ASN A 52 12.17 7.52 -5.35
N ALA A 53 11.16 8.37 -5.39
CA ALA A 53 10.31 8.65 -4.24
C ALA A 53 9.60 7.39 -3.76
N LYS A 54 9.00 6.61 -4.66
CA LYS A 54 8.33 5.35 -4.34
C LYS A 54 9.28 4.34 -3.71
N TRP A 55 10.44 4.12 -4.32
CA TRP A 55 11.47 3.24 -3.77
C TRP A 55 11.88 3.62 -2.35
N THR A 56 12.26 4.88 -2.17
CA THR A 56 12.73 5.39 -0.88
C THR A 56 11.66 5.24 0.20
N GLN A 57 10.43 5.57 -0.11
CA GLN A 57 9.33 5.53 0.84
C GLN A 57 8.99 4.09 1.27
N GLN A 58 8.90 3.15 0.34
CA GLN A 58 8.60 1.78 0.69
C GLN A 58 9.70 1.19 1.59
N TYR A 59 10.97 1.47 1.29
CA TYR A 59 12.06 1.05 2.17
C TYR A 59 12.06 1.75 3.53
N GLN A 60 11.61 2.99 3.64
CA GLN A 60 11.40 3.63 4.96
C GLN A 60 10.35 2.87 5.80
N THR A 61 9.25 2.45 5.19
CA THR A 61 8.23 1.62 5.86
C THR A 61 8.81 0.28 6.31
N ILE A 62 9.57 -0.40 5.43
CA ILE A 62 10.22 -1.68 5.72
C ILE A 62 11.21 -1.54 6.88
N ILE A 63 12.08 -0.53 6.87
CA ILE A 63 13.07 -0.30 7.92
C ILE A 63 12.37 -0.05 9.26
N ARG A 64 11.32 0.79 9.28
CA ARG A 64 10.54 1.04 10.51
C ARG A 64 9.87 -0.23 11.02
N ALA A 65 9.31 -1.06 10.15
CA ALA A 65 8.70 -2.33 10.53
C ALA A 65 9.76 -3.29 11.10
N ASN A 66 10.92 -3.41 10.46
CA ASN A 66 12.02 -4.25 10.95
C ASN A 66 12.52 -3.78 12.32
N THR A 67 12.80 -2.48 12.47
CA THR A 67 13.24 -1.90 13.75
C THR A 67 12.20 -2.12 14.84
N PHE A 68 10.91 -1.98 14.52
CA PHE A 68 9.83 -2.25 15.47
C PHE A 68 9.82 -3.72 15.90
N LEU A 69 9.85 -4.66 14.96
CA LEU A 69 9.83 -6.11 15.23
C LEU A 69 11.04 -6.55 16.07
N LEU A 70 12.22 -6.04 15.79
CA LEU A 70 13.44 -6.35 16.55
C LEU A 70 13.40 -5.83 18.00
N ASN A 71 12.66 -4.77 18.26
CA ASN A 71 12.57 -4.19 19.60
C ASN A 71 11.28 -4.53 20.34
N LEU A 72 10.36 -5.24 19.74
CA LEU A 72 9.04 -5.53 20.30
C LEU A 72 9.10 -6.31 21.62
N GLU A 73 10.05 -7.24 21.74
CA GLU A 73 10.24 -8.02 22.97
C GLU A 73 10.61 -7.16 24.18
N LYS A 74 11.21 -6.00 23.96
CA LYS A 74 11.56 -5.03 25.02
C LYS A 74 10.35 -4.23 25.51
N ALA A 75 9.23 -4.29 24.80
CA ALA A 75 8.03 -3.52 25.14
C ALA A 75 7.33 -4.10 26.38
N THR A 76 6.87 -3.22 27.25
CA THR A 76 6.04 -3.58 28.41
C THR A 76 4.59 -3.71 27.95
N ALA A 77 4.23 -4.86 27.41
CA ALA A 77 2.87 -5.20 26.96
C ALA A 77 2.60 -6.69 27.15
N SER A 78 1.33 -7.10 27.17
CA SER A 78 0.98 -8.50 27.20
C SER A 78 1.47 -9.23 25.93
N GLU A 79 1.72 -10.52 26.02
CA GLU A 79 2.15 -11.34 24.89
C GLU A 79 1.13 -11.33 23.75
N GLU A 80 -0.16 -11.24 24.07
CA GLU A 80 -1.21 -11.12 23.08
C GLU A 80 -1.15 -9.79 22.34
N THR A 81 -0.96 -8.68 23.07
CA THR A 81 -0.75 -7.35 22.47
C THR A 81 0.51 -7.31 21.58
N LYS A 82 1.60 -7.93 22.04
CA LYS A 82 2.83 -8.02 21.22
C LYS A 82 2.59 -8.80 19.93
N LYS A 83 1.89 -9.95 20.01
CA LYS A 83 1.54 -10.74 18.81
C LYS A 83 0.70 -9.94 17.83
N GLN A 84 -0.31 -9.23 18.30
CA GLN A 84 -1.13 -8.38 17.46
C GLN A 84 -0.30 -7.26 16.82
N MET A 85 0.51 -6.55 17.59
CA MET A 85 1.40 -5.50 17.10
C MET A 85 2.43 -6.03 16.08
N ALA A 86 2.93 -7.25 16.29
CA ALA A 86 3.82 -7.91 15.33
C ALA A 86 3.07 -8.22 14.02
N GLY A 87 1.83 -8.67 14.10
CA GLY A 87 0.98 -8.91 12.94
C GLY A 87 0.77 -7.65 12.12
N GLU A 88 0.47 -6.52 12.76
CA GLU A 88 0.32 -5.25 12.07
C GLU A 88 1.63 -4.79 11.40
N ALA A 89 2.76 -4.89 12.09
CA ALA A 89 4.05 -4.52 11.53
C ALA A 89 4.44 -5.41 10.33
N LYS A 90 4.15 -6.71 10.39
CA LYS A 90 4.34 -7.65 9.27
C LYS A 90 3.41 -7.32 8.09
N PHE A 91 2.14 -7.03 8.35
CA PHE A 91 1.22 -6.57 7.31
C PHE A 91 1.75 -5.34 6.57
N LEU A 92 2.18 -4.32 7.30
CA LEU A 92 2.70 -3.06 6.72
C LEU A 92 4.00 -3.29 5.95
N ARG A 93 4.89 -4.19 6.42
CA ARG A 93 6.09 -4.58 5.69
C ARG A 93 5.75 -5.33 4.40
N ALA A 94 4.84 -6.27 4.46
CA ALA A 94 4.35 -7.00 3.29
C ALA A 94 3.66 -6.08 2.28
N TYR A 95 2.88 -5.12 2.75
CA TYR A 95 2.25 -4.09 1.90
C TYR A 95 3.30 -3.30 1.12
N ALA A 96 4.35 -2.82 1.80
CA ALA A 96 5.44 -2.07 1.18
C ALA A 96 6.23 -2.93 0.18
N TYR A 97 6.55 -4.20 0.50
CA TYR A 97 7.21 -5.10 -0.44
C TYR A 97 6.34 -5.47 -1.64
N SER A 98 5.02 -5.63 -1.44
CA SER A 98 4.08 -5.90 -2.54
C SER A 98 4.13 -4.80 -3.60
N ASP A 99 4.16 -3.56 -3.14
CA ASP A 99 4.28 -2.39 -4.01
C ASP A 99 5.64 -2.40 -4.74
N LEU A 100 6.74 -2.65 -4.01
CA LEU A 100 8.08 -2.71 -4.61
C LEU A 100 8.20 -3.78 -5.71
N ILE A 101 7.77 -5.01 -5.47
CA ILE A 101 7.91 -6.07 -6.50
C ILE A 101 6.96 -5.88 -7.68
N THR A 102 5.85 -5.17 -7.48
CA THR A 102 4.91 -4.85 -8.56
C THR A 102 5.53 -3.86 -9.55
N PHE A 103 6.22 -2.81 -9.05
CA PHE A 103 6.80 -1.77 -9.89
C PHE A 103 8.25 -2.02 -10.33
N PHE A 104 9.05 -2.72 -9.51
CA PHE A 104 10.49 -2.83 -9.73
C PHE A 104 10.98 -4.25 -9.98
N GLY A 105 10.11 -5.25 -9.89
CA GLY A 105 10.50 -6.66 -10.02
C GLY A 105 11.42 -7.12 -8.90
N ASP A 106 12.63 -7.51 -9.23
CA ASP A 106 13.66 -7.90 -8.26
C ASP A 106 14.07 -6.74 -7.37
N VAL A 107 14.07 -6.91 -6.05
CA VAL A 107 14.41 -5.88 -5.07
C VAL A 107 15.18 -6.48 -3.89
N PRO A 108 16.01 -5.72 -3.16
CA PRO A 108 16.67 -6.19 -1.94
C PRO A 108 15.66 -6.63 -0.88
N LEU A 109 15.76 -7.86 -0.39
CA LEU A 109 14.94 -8.38 0.72
C LEU A 109 15.66 -8.14 2.04
N ILE A 110 15.14 -7.19 2.82
CA ILE A 110 15.69 -6.78 4.12
C ILE A 110 14.67 -7.11 5.20
N LEU A 111 14.93 -8.16 6.00
CA LEU A 111 14.04 -8.63 7.07
C LEU A 111 14.58 -8.37 8.48
N GLY A 112 15.73 -7.74 8.60
CA GLY A 112 16.39 -7.46 9.86
C GLY A 112 17.00 -6.08 9.91
N ASP A 113 17.83 -5.86 10.92
CA ASP A 113 18.58 -4.60 11.05
C ASP A 113 19.71 -4.55 10.03
N GLN A 114 20.07 -3.34 9.63
CA GLN A 114 21.16 -3.08 8.68
C GLN A 114 22.23 -2.24 9.33
N THR A 115 23.48 -2.67 9.15
CA THR A 115 24.68 -1.91 9.49
C THR A 115 25.27 -1.28 8.23
N LEU A 116 26.22 -0.37 8.39
CA LEU A 116 26.96 0.21 7.26
C LEU A 116 27.66 -0.87 6.41
N GLU A 117 28.07 -1.97 7.05
CA GLU A 117 28.72 -3.11 6.37
C GLU A 117 27.72 -3.94 5.57
N THR A 118 26.49 -4.09 6.05
CA THR A 118 25.43 -4.87 5.42
C THR A 118 24.47 -4.04 4.55
N ALA A 119 24.68 -2.74 4.44
CA ALA A 119 23.79 -1.84 3.70
C ALA A 119 23.85 -2.03 2.17
N LYS A 120 24.94 -2.59 1.65
CA LYS A 120 25.09 -2.88 0.22
C LYS A 120 24.63 -4.30 -0.09
N VAL A 121 23.33 -4.48 -0.27
CA VAL A 121 22.75 -5.77 -0.62
C VAL A 121 22.37 -5.81 -2.11
N PRO A 122 22.58 -6.95 -2.79
CA PRO A 122 22.08 -7.15 -4.15
C PRO A 122 20.54 -7.23 -4.15
N ARG A 123 19.94 -7.18 -5.33
CA ARG A 123 18.53 -7.50 -5.49
C ARG A 123 18.33 -9.00 -5.30
N ASP A 124 17.31 -9.36 -4.58
CA ASP A 124 16.77 -10.72 -4.51
C ASP A 124 15.74 -10.91 -5.62
N SER A 125 15.52 -12.15 -6.05
CA SER A 125 14.50 -12.45 -7.06
C SER A 125 13.11 -12.07 -6.56
N LYS A 126 12.27 -11.61 -7.47
CA LYS A 126 10.85 -11.30 -7.21
C LYS A 126 10.14 -12.44 -6.49
N GLU A 127 10.42 -13.70 -6.90
CA GLU A 127 9.82 -14.87 -6.27
C GLU A 127 10.23 -15.04 -4.79
N LYS A 128 11.52 -14.82 -4.46
CA LYS A 128 12.00 -14.88 -3.07
C LYS A 128 11.31 -13.83 -2.21
N VAL A 129 11.17 -12.60 -2.73
CA VAL A 129 10.47 -11.52 -2.03
C VAL A 129 8.99 -11.82 -1.89
N LEU A 130 8.34 -12.35 -2.95
CA LEU A 130 6.94 -12.78 -2.91
C LEU A 130 6.69 -13.83 -1.80
N ASN A 131 7.56 -14.81 -1.66
CA ASN A 131 7.43 -15.80 -0.60
C ASN A 131 7.52 -15.18 0.81
N ALA A 132 8.39 -14.18 1.00
CA ALA A 132 8.47 -13.45 2.26
C ALA A 132 7.22 -12.60 2.53
N ILE A 133 6.66 -11.96 1.50
CA ILE A 133 5.38 -11.24 1.58
C ILE A 133 4.25 -12.17 2.02
N ILE A 134 4.12 -13.33 1.38
CA ILE A 134 3.07 -14.32 1.69
C ILE A 134 3.22 -14.81 3.14
N GLN A 135 4.47 -15.05 3.60
CA GLN A 135 4.71 -15.46 4.97
C GLN A 135 4.29 -14.38 5.97
N ASP A 136 4.68 -13.12 5.75
CA ASP A 136 4.28 -12.00 6.61
C ASP A 136 2.76 -11.81 6.65
N LEU A 137 2.07 -11.96 5.51
CA LEU A 137 0.60 -11.85 5.43
C LEU A 137 -0.10 -13.03 6.11
N ASN A 138 0.45 -14.24 6.03
CA ASN A 138 -0.07 -15.40 6.76
C ASN A 138 0.07 -15.20 8.27
N ASP A 139 1.24 -14.77 8.72
CA ASP A 139 1.50 -14.49 10.14
C ASP A 139 0.59 -13.38 10.66
N ALA A 140 0.38 -12.33 9.87
CA ALA A 140 -0.54 -11.25 10.20
C ALA A 140 -1.99 -11.75 10.30
N ALA A 141 -2.49 -12.49 9.32
CA ALA A 141 -3.85 -13.03 9.31
C ALA A 141 -4.13 -13.99 10.47
N ALA A 142 -3.10 -14.65 10.99
CA ALA A 142 -3.24 -15.58 12.12
C ALA A 142 -3.49 -14.89 13.47
N VAL A 143 -3.07 -13.62 13.62
CA VAL A 143 -3.08 -12.93 14.92
C VAL A 143 -3.89 -11.64 14.92
N LEU A 144 -4.21 -11.08 13.76
CA LEU A 144 -4.99 -9.85 13.68
C LEU A 144 -6.47 -10.11 13.90
N PRO A 145 -7.20 -9.19 14.57
CA PRO A 145 -8.64 -9.28 14.74
C PRO A 145 -9.36 -9.06 13.40
N GLU A 146 -10.61 -9.47 13.33
CA GLU A 146 -11.46 -9.31 12.14
C GLU A 146 -11.94 -7.87 11.97
N SER A 147 -12.07 -7.11 13.06
CA SER A 147 -12.49 -5.70 13.05
C SER A 147 -11.93 -4.94 14.23
N TYR A 148 -11.93 -3.61 14.13
CA TYR A 148 -11.62 -2.68 15.22
C TYR A 148 -12.79 -1.73 15.46
N SER A 149 -12.82 -1.10 16.61
CA SER A 149 -13.81 -0.08 16.98
C SER A 149 -13.16 1.14 17.62
N GLY A 150 -13.89 2.26 17.67
CA GLY A 150 -13.43 3.49 18.31
C GLY A 150 -12.18 4.06 17.64
N SER A 151 -11.16 4.42 18.42
CA SER A 151 -9.92 5.03 17.94
C SER A 151 -8.99 4.08 17.18
N ASP A 152 -9.28 2.80 17.16
CA ASP A 152 -8.46 1.79 16.48
C ASP A 152 -8.97 1.48 15.05
N VAL A 153 -10.08 2.07 14.62
CA VAL A 153 -10.57 1.97 13.24
C VAL A 153 -9.48 2.46 12.28
N GLY A 154 -9.28 1.75 11.16
CA GLY A 154 -8.21 2.01 10.20
C GLY A 154 -6.92 1.21 10.43
N ARG A 155 -6.79 0.49 11.56
CA ARG A 155 -5.68 -0.45 11.75
C ARG A 155 -5.87 -1.71 10.89
N ALA A 156 -4.75 -2.36 10.56
CA ALA A 156 -4.76 -3.57 9.76
C ALA A 156 -5.51 -4.71 10.43
N THR A 157 -6.47 -5.28 9.73
CA THR A 157 -7.31 -6.40 10.18
C THR A 157 -6.85 -7.72 9.55
N LYS A 158 -7.41 -8.84 10.02
CA LYS A 158 -7.28 -10.15 9.36
C LYS A 158 -7.74 -10.09 7.90
N GLY A 159 -8.84 -9.41 7.63
CA GLY A 159 -9.35 -9.22 6.29
C GLY A 159 -8.40 -8.42 5.40
N ALA A 160 -7.76 -7.37 5.94
CA ALA A 160 -6.74 -6.60 5.23
C ALA A 160 -5.54 -7.48 4.81
N ALA A 161 -5.06 -8.35 5.70
CA ALA A 161 -3.95 -9.26 5.40
C ALA A 161 -4.34 -10.28 4.31
N LEU A 162 -5.52 -10.87 4.39
CA LEU A 162 -6.02 -11.83 3.39
C LEU A 162 -6.29 -11.16 2.03
N ALA A 163 -6.87 -9.97 2.02
CA ALA A 163 -7.14 -9.22 0.78
C ALA A 163 -5.82 -8.79 0.08
N GLN A 164 -4.84 -8.32 0.85
CA GLN A 164 -3.52 -8.01 0.30
C GLN A 164 -2.82 -9.26 -0.24
N LYS A 165 -2.96 -10.40 0.44
CA LYS A 165 -2.45 -11.69 -0.05
C LYS A 165 -3.14 -12.09 -1.37
N CYS A 166 -4.44 -11.97 -1.47
CA CYS A 166 -5.17 -12.21 -2.70
C CYS A 166 -4.63 -11.36 -3.85
N ARG A 167 -4.51 -10.04 -3.64
CA ARG A 167 -4.03 -9.09 -4.64
C ARG A 167 -2.63 -9.42 -5.15
N ILE A 168 -1.68 -9.66 -4.26
CA ILE A 168 -0.30 -9.92 -4.68
C ILE A 168 -0.14 -11.29 -5.36
N LEU A 169 -0.90 -12.29 -4.95
CA LEU A 169 -0.96 -13.59 -5.62
C LEU A 169 -1.54 -13.45 -7.03
N LEU A 170 -2.63 -12.69 -7.18
CA LEU A 170 -3.26 -12.40 -8.48
C LEU A 170 -2.28 -11.73 -9.44
N TYR A 171 -1.56 -10.70 -9.00
CA TYR A 171 -0.55 -9.99 -9.80
C TYR A 171 0.68 -10.85 -10.16
N ASN A 172 0.87 -11.97 -9.49
CA ASN A 172 1.93 -12.94 -9.77
C ASN A 172 1.40 -14.24 -10.37
N GLU A 173 0.19 -14.23 -10.95
CA GLU A 173 -0.43 -15.33 -11.69
C GLU A 173 -0.62 -16.61 -10.86
N LYS A 174 -0.67 -16.49 -9.54
CA LYS A 174 -0.94 -17.58 -8.59
C LYS A 174 -2.47 -17.70 -8.40
N TRP A 175 -3.17 -18.05 -9.47
CA TRP A 175 -4.64 -17.98 -9.57
C TRP A 175 -5.37 -18.78 -8.50
N THR A 176 -4.93 -20.00 -8.24
CA THR A 176 -5.57 -20.89 -7.26
C THR A 176 -5.43 -20.34 -5.85
N GLU A 177 -4.22 -19.96 -5.45
CA GLU A 177 -3.94 -19.41 -4.14
C GLU A 177 -4.61 -18.03 -3.94
N ALA A 178 -4.72 -17.24 -5.01
CA ALA A 178 -5.45 -15.97 -4.99
C ALA A 178 -6.95 -16.20 -4.75
N ALA A 179 -7.56 -17.17 -5.44
CA ALA A 179 -8.95 -17.52 -5.24
C ALA A 179 -9.23 -18.05 -3.82
N GLU A 180 -8.32 -18.85 -3.26
CA GLU A 180 -8.41 -19.32 -1.87
C GLU A 180 -8.33 -18.16 -0.87
N ALA A 181 -7.41 -17.19 -1.07
CA ALA A 181 -7.30 -16.02 -0.23
C ALA A 181 -8.54 -15.12 -0.31
N ALA A 182 -9.10 -14.92 -1.52
CA ALA A 182 -10.35 -14.19 -1.72
C ALA A 182 -11.52 -14.86 -0.97
N LYS A 183 -11.61 -16.20 -1.09
CA LYS A 183 -12.63 -16.98 -0.37
C LYS A 183 -12.50 -16.80 1.14
N GLN A 184 -11.28 -16.81 1.68
CA GLN A 184 -11.06 -16.58 3.12
C GLN A 184 -11.56 -15.21 3.56
N VAL A 185 -11.42 -14.14 2.74
CA VAL A 185 -12.00 -12.82 3.04
C VAL A 185 -13.53 -12.89 3.06
N MET A 186 -14.14 -13.55 2.09
CA MET A 186 -15.60 -13.71 2.02
C MET A 186 -16.14 -14.52 3.23
N ASP A 187 -15.45 -15.56 3.62
CA ASP A 187 -15.85 -16.43 4.74
C ASP A 187 -15.79 -15.72 6.12
N LEU A 188 -15.10 -14.59 6.25
CA LEU A 188 -15.14 -13.75 7.45
C LEU A 188 -16.53 -13.16 7.69
N ASN A 189 -17.36 -12.97 6.67
CA ASN A 189 -18.66 -12.32 6.73
C ASN A 189 -18.66 -10.93 7.41
N VAL A 190 -17.53 -10.21 7.31
CA VAL A 190 -17.35 -8.86 7.87
C VAL A 190 -17.63 -7.80 6.82
N TYR A 191 -17.34 -8.11 5.56
CA TYR A 191 -17.44 -7.18 4.44
C TYR A 191 -18.62 -7.52 3.52
N SER A 192 -19.20 -6.50 2.90
CA SER A 192 -20.26 -6.65 1.89
C SER A 192 -20.21 -5.46 0.93
N LEU A 193 -20.77 -5.64 -0.26
CA LEU A 193 -20.92 -4.51 -1.19
C LEU A 193 -21.84 -3.45 -0.57
N TYR A 194 -21.46 -2.18 -0.71
CA TYR A 194 -22.29 -1.07 -0.27
C TYR A 194 -23.50 -0.94 -1.22
N PRO A 195 -24.72 -0.72 -0.71
CA PRO A 195 -25.92 -0.76 -1.53
C PRO A 195 -25.98 0.25 -2.67
N ASP A 196 -25.36 1.41 -2.49
CA ASP A 196 -25.32 2.48 -3.48
C ASP A 196 -23.87 2.79 -3.85
N TYR A 197 -23.49 2.50 -5.08
CA TYR A 197 -22.13 2.69 -5.59
C TYR A 197 -21.67 4.15 -5.49
N GLY A 198 -22.53 5.13 -5.81
CA GLY A 198 -22.20 6.54 -5.72
C GLY A 198 -21.92 6.99 -4.29
N MET A 199 -22.69 6.45 -3.33
CA MET A 199 -22.52 6.76 -1.91
C MET A 199 -21.31 6.09 -1.28
N THR A 200 -20.72 5.08 -1.92
CA THR A 200 -19.47 4.43 -1.42
C THR A 200 -18.33 5.45 -1.28
N PHE A 201 -18.31 6.48 -2.13
CA PHE A 201 -17.27 7.51 -2.16
C PHE A 201 -17.66 8.82 -1.44
N ASP A 202 -18.82 8.85 -0.78
CA ASP A 202 -19.27 10.03 -0.06
C ASP A 202 -18.57 10.18 1.30
N GLU A 203 -18.17 11.40 1.66
CA GLU A 203 -17.48 11.73 2.92
C GLU A 203 -18.25 11.25 4.16
N SER A 204 -19.59 11.17 4.09
CA SER A 204 -20.44 10.70 5.20
C SER A 204 -20.40 9.19 5.40
N ASN A 205 -19.84 8.44 4.45
CA ASN A 205 -19.80 6.98 4.43
C ASN A 205 -18.37 6.42 4.53
N GLU A 206 -17.44 7.17 5.10
CA GLU A 206 -16.10 6.66 5.40
C GLU A 206 -16.17 5.40 6.26
N ASN A 207 -15.25 4.46 6.04
CA ASN A 207 -15.20 3.18 6.75
C ASN A 207 -16.49 2.33 6.63
N ASN A 208 -17.20 2.43 5.51
CA ASN A 208 -18.39 1.63 5.25
C ASN A 208 -18.07 0.11 5.12
N CYS A 209 -19.11 -0.71 4.98
CA CYS A 209 -18.98 -2.18 4.97
C CYS A 209 -18.17 -2.75 3.78
N GLU A 210 -17.85 -1.96 2.77
CA GLU A 210 -17.03 -2.37 1.62
C GLU A 210 -15.54 -2.12 1.85
N VAL A 211 -15.18 -1.22 2.77
CA VAL A 211 -13.79 -0.84 3.05
C VAL A 211 -13.07 -1.94 3.83
N ILE A 212 -12.07 -2.57 3.23
CA ILE A 212 -11.23 -3.60 3.87
C ILE A 212 -10.04 -2.98 4.58
N PHE A 213 -9.35 -2.05 3.90
CA PHE A 213 -8.21 -1.31 4.44
C PHE A 213 -8.00 -0.03 3.64
N ASP A 214 -7.88 1.07 4.33
CA ASP A 214 -7.55 2.37 3.76
C ASP A 214 -6.54 3.13 4.64
N ILE A 215 -5.92 4.16 4.09
CA ILE A 215 -5.01 5.01 4.83
C ILE A 215 -5.80 6.19 5.38
N GLN A 216 -6.03 6.18 6.69
CA GLN A 216 -6.84 7.20 7.36
C GLN A 216 -6.13 8.55 7.43
N TYR A 217 -6.83 9.61 7.06
CA TYR A 217 -6.37 10.98 7.16
C TYR A 217 -7.32 11.82 8.01
N ILE A 218 -6.77 12.77 8.74
CA ILE A 218 -7.57 13.71 9.54
C ILE A 218 -7.79 14.98 8.72
N LYS A 219 -9.04 15.40 8.55
CA LYS A 219 -9.42 16.66 7.88
C LYS A 219 -8.63 17.84 8.46
N ASN A 220 -8.08 18.68 7.60
CA ASN A 220 -7.27 19.86 7.97
C ASN A 220 -5.91 19.54 8.64
N SER A 221 -5.40 18.32 8.59
CA SER A 221 -4.02 18.02 8.97
C SER A 221 -3.07 18.29 7.80
N GLN A 222 -1.81 18.61 8.09
CA GLN A 222 -0.77 18.72 7.04
C GLN A 222 -0.51 17.38 6.32
N ALA A 223 -1.05 16.30 6.85
CA ALA A 223 -0.97 14.97 6.29
C ALA A 223 -2.12 14.64 5.32
N GLN A 224 -3.10 15.52 5.16
CA GLN A 224 -4.15 15.31 4.17
C GLN A 224 -3.62 15.36 2.74
N PRO A 225 -4.01 14.41 1.88
CA PRO A 225 -3.87 14.58 0.45
C PRO A 225 -4.55 15.89 0.04
N TRP A 226 -3.91 16.66 -0.79
CA TRP A 226 -4.44 17.95 -1.23
C TRP A 226 -5.86 17.77 -1.76
N PRO A 227 -6.85 18.55 -1.26
CA PRO A 227 -8.18 18.59 -1.88
C PRO A 227 -8.12 19.02 -3.36
N SER A 228 -7.04 19.67 -3.74
CA SER A 228 -6.70 20.02 -5.11
C SER A 228 -6.47 18.84 -6.06
N ALA A 229 -6.34 17.60 -5.58
CA ALA A 229 -6.41 16.45 -6.49
C ALA A 229 -7.71 16.45 -7.30
N ARG A 230 -8.84 16.84 -6.70
CA ARG A 230 -10.10 17.08 -7.44
C ARG A 230 -10.06 18.33 -8.31
N LEU A 231 -9.38 19.39 -7.88
CA LEU A 231 -9.31 20.67 -8.59
C LEU A 231 -8.30 20.64 -9.73
N SER A 232 -7.28 19.77 -9.67
CA SER A 232 -6.29 19.67 -10.75
C SER A 232 -6.87 19.22 -12.08
N PHE A 233 -7.99 18.50 -12.08
CA PHE A 233 -8.72 18.20 -13.32
C PHE A 233 -9.48 19.40 -13.91
N VAL A 234 -9.79 20.40 -13.10
CA VAL A 234 -10.58 21.56 -13.51
C VAL A 234 -9.71 22.82 -13.65
N ASP A 235 -8.85 23.06 -12.66
CA ASP A 235 -8.08 24.31 -12.57
C ASP A 235 -6.63 24.18 -13.09
N TRP A 236 -6.11 22.96 -13.15
CA TRP A 236 -4.79 22.64 -13.67
C TRP A 236 -4.88 21.48 -14.65
N PRO A 237 -5.02 21.71 -15.93
CA PRO A 237 -5.33 20.68 -16.93
C PRO A 237 -4.09 19.83 -17.31
N THR A 238 -3.32 19.41 -16.30
CA THR A 238 -2.14 18.58 -16.55
C THR A 238 -2.45 17.10 -16.73
N PRO A 239 -3.35 16.45 -15.94
CA PRO A 239 -3.86 15.15 -16.30
C PRO A 239 -5.06 15.29 -17.26
N ASN A 240 -4.98 14.62 -18.40
CA ASN A 240 -6.07 14.53 -19.36
C ASN A 240 -6.47 13.06 -19.53
N VAL A 241 -7.76 12.79 -19.55
CA VAL A 241 -8.27 11.49 -19.96
C VAL A 241 -8.03 11.30 -21.46
N THR A 242 -7.76 10.07 -21.87
CA THR A 242 -7.60 9.74 -23.29
C THR A 242 -8.97 9.61 -23.96
N ALA A 243 -8.97 9.65 -25.30
CA ALA A 243 -10.21 9.44 -26.07
C ALA A 243 -10.83 8.06 -25.78
N ASP A 244 -10.01 7.04 -25.60
CA ASP A 244 -10.45 5.67 -25.34
C ASP A 244 -11.25 5.56 -24.04
N MET A 245 -10.88 6.34 -23.01
CA MET A 245 -11.62 6.40 -21.75
C MET A 245 -12.97 7.17 -21.88
N ILE A 246 -13.06 8.11 -22.83
CA ILE A 246 -14.29 8.87 -23.07
C ILE A 246 -15.30 8.04 -23.88
N ASP A 247 -14.81 7.19 -24.78
CA ASP A 247 -15.62 6.41 -25.72
C ASP A 247 -16.05 5.04 -25.15
N SER A 248 -15.54 4.63 -23.98
CA SER A 248 -15.87 3.38 -23.26
C SER A 248 -17.05 3.58 -22.29
#